data_fb8e04c353d5cf4e17334c64c6cc70a6
#
_entry.id   fb8e04c353d5cf4e17334c64c6cc70a6
#
_cell.length_a   1.000
_cell.length_b   1.000
_cell.length_c   1.000
_cell.angle_alpha   90.00
_cell.angle_beta   90.00
_cell.angle_gamma   90.00
#
_symmetry.space_group_name_H-M   'P 1'
#
loop_
_entity.id
_entity.type
_entity.pdbx_description
1 polymer ?
#
loop_
_entity_poly.entity_id
_entity_poly.type
_entity_poly.pdbx_seq_one_letter_code
_entity_poly.pdbx_strand_id
1 'polypeptide(L)'
;VSDKPIHSPSARAIDVRGKTVMPGLIDLHVHVIAVELNLARQVHMPNVLVTLRSVPILRGMLRRGFTTVRDAGGAGFAFKQAVDSGLAQGPRLFVSGRALSQTGGHGDMRARSDYMGNGDGVCATCVRVGALARVADGVDAVRKAVREELQMGADQIKIMASGGVASPTDPVGAFGYSEDEIRAIVAETQGRDTYVMAHAYTAAAIARAVRCGVRTIEHGNLVDAPTATLMAQLGAYVVPTLVTYDALATEGESLGLPAESVAKVASVREAGLRSLEI
;
A
#
# COMPACT_ATOMS: atom_id res chain seq x y z
N VAL A 1 -26.53 17.69 -11.07
CA VAL A 1 -26.65 17.73 -12.54
C VAL A 1 -28.06 18.17 -12.85
N SER A 2 -28.23 19.14 -13.74
CA SER A 2 -29.54 19.66 -14.17
C SER A 2 -29.55 19.78 -15.69
N ASP A 3 -30.62 19.43 -16.31
CA ASP A 3 -30.94 19.66 -17.73
C ASP A 3 -31.46 21.08 -18.01
N LYS A 4 -31.72 21.85 -16.94
CA LYS A 4 -32.18 23.24 -17.01
C LYS A 4 -31.04 24.22 -16.75
N PRO A 5 -31.03 25.39 -17.41
CA PRO A 5 -30.05 26.43 -17.12
C PRO A 5 -30.09 26.82 -15.64
N ILE A 6 -28.92 26.84 -15.01
CA ILE A 6 -28.77 27.31 -13.64
C ILE A 6 -28.20 28.72 -13.70
N HIS A 7 -28.96 29.70 -13.24
CA HIS A 7 -28.51 31.09 -13.12
C HIS A 7 -28.09 31.38 -11.68
N SER A 8 -26.82 31.68 -11.50
CA SER A 8 -26.27 32.14 -10.23
C SER A 8 -25.28 33.27 -10.47
N PRO A 9 -25.47 34.44 -9.85
CA PRO A 9 -24.61 35.59 -10.08
C PRO A 9 -23.18 35.38 -9.53
N SER A 10 -22.99 34.41 -8.63
CA SER A 10 -21.71 34.06 -8.02
C SER A 10 -21.03 32.84 -8.67
N ALA A 11 -21.69 32.20 -9.62
CA ALA A 11 -21.16 30.97 -10.24
C ALA A 11 -20.12 31.31 -11.30
N ARG A 12 -18.97 30.59 -11.26
CA ARG A 12 -18.02 30.57 -12.39
C ARG A 12 -18.48 29.53 -13.41
N ALA A 13 -18.80 29.97 -14.60
CA ALA A 13 -19.10 29.07 -15.70
C ALA A 13 -17.78 28.52 -16.33
N ILE A 14 -17.75 27.19 -16.55
CA ILE A 14 -16.66 26.53 -17.27
C ILE A 14 -17.27 25.88 -18.51
N ASP A 15 -16.83 26.31 -19.70
CA ASP A 15 -17.25 25.72 -20.95
C ASP A 15 -16.56 24.38 -21.17
N VAL A 16 -17.34 23.31 -21.23
CA VAL A 16 -16.87 21.95 -21.45
C VAL A 16 -17.43 21.35 -22.75
N ARG A 17 -17.92 22.17 -23.69
CA ARG A 17 -18.44 21.68 -24.97
C ARG A 17 -17.39 20.84 -25.71
N GLY A 18 -17.79 19.67 -26.19
CA GLY A 18 -16.91 18.71 -26.85
C GLY A 18 -15.99 17.91 -25.91
N LYS A 19 -16.17 18.02 -24.58
CA LYS A 19 -15.42 17.27 -23.57
C LYS A 19 -16.37 16.40 -22.75
N THR A 20 -15.83 15.31 -22.21
CA THR A 20 -16.53 14.48 -21.22
C THR A 20 -16.17 14.96 -19.82
N VAL A 21 -17.18 15.22 -19.00
CA VAL A 21 -17.01 15.51 -17.56
C VAL A 21 -17.25 14.23 -16.78
N MET A 22 -16.31 13.85 -15.93
CA MET A 22 -16.37 12.66 -15.11
C MET A 22 -15.92 12.99 -13.67
N PRO A 23 -16.32 12.17 -12.66
CA PRO A 23 -15.71 12.24 -11.34
C PRO A 23 -14.20 12.07 -11.40
N GLY A 24 -13.48 12.65 -10.44
CA GLY A 24 -12.05 12.42 -10.32
C GLY A 24 -11.74 10.94 -10.11
N LEU A 25 -10.62 10.48 -10.65
CA LEU A 25 -10.15 9.10 -10.51
C LEU A 25 -9.79 8.81 -9.04
N ILE A 26 -9.96 7.55 -8.65
CA ILE A 26 -9.59 7.03 -7.33
C ILE A 26 -8.58 5.92 -7.53
N ASP A 27 -7.43 6.02 -6.84
CA ASP A 27 -6.44 4.94 -6.79
C ASP A 27 -6.40 4.35 -5.39
N LEU A 28 -6.65 3.06 -5.27
CA LEU A 28 -6.74 2.36 -3.99
C LEU A 28 -5.43 1.73 -3.52
N HIS A 29 -4.35 1.89 -4.28
CA HIS A 29 -3.03 1.38 -3.89
C HIS A 29 -1.89 2.25 -4.40
N VAL A 30 -1.46 3.18 -3.59
CA VAL A 30 -0.30 4.02 -3.86
C VAL A 30 0.68 4.00 -2.68
N HIS A 31 1.91 4.44 -2.93
CA HIS A 31 2.90 4.75 -1.91
C HIS A 31 3.43 6.16 -2.17
N VAL A 32 2.82 7.17 -1.56
CA VAL A 32 3.17 8.57 -1.84
C VAL A 32 4.58 8.95 -1.40
N ILE A 33 5.16 8.17 -0.50
CA ILE A 33 6.55 8.35 -0.06
C ILE A 33 7.55 7.42 -0.76
N ALA A 34 7.12 6.56 -1.69
CA ALA A 34 8.05 5.74 -2.48
C ALA A 34 8.72 6.64 -3.54
N VAL A 35 9.82 7.25 -3.16
CA VAL A 35 10.56 8.22 -3.97
C VAL A 35 11.74 7.60 -4.73
N GLU A 36 12.01 6.31 -4.46
CA GLU A 36 12.98 5.44 -5.15
C GLU A 36 12.42 4.04 -5.32
N LEU A 37 12.74 3.35 -6.41
CA LEU A 37 12.37 1.94 -6.61
C LEU A 37 13.16 0.99 -5.71
N ASN A 38 14.38 1.34 -5.36
CA ASN A 38 15.18 0.57 -4.40
C ASN A 38 14.79 1.01 -2.97
N LEU A 39 13.81 0.34 -2.40
CA LEU A 39 13.29 0.67 -1.07
C LEU A 39 14.34 0.48 0.03
N ALA A 40 15.26 -0.47 -0.12
CA ALA A 40 16.37 -0.66 0.83
C ALA A 40 17.33 0.54 0.86
N ARG A 41 17.53 1.22 -0.29
CA ARG A 41 18.26 2.50 -0.32
C ARG A 41 17.46 3.63 0.27
N GLN A 42 16.16 3.67 -0.01
CA GLN A 42 15.28 4.75 0.44
C GLN A 42 15.26 4.88 1.96
N VAL A 43 15.25 3.78 2.72
CA VAL A 43 15.21 3.83 4.20
C VAL A 43 16.43 4.54 4.81
N HIS A 44 17.52 4.68 4.08
CA HIS A 44 18.71 5.40 4.52
C HIS A 44 18.75 6.86 4.09
N MET A 45 17.77 7.31 3.29
CA MET A 45 17.69 8.72 2.86
C MET A 45 17.33 9.65 4.05
N PRO A 46 17.85 10.88 4.06
CA PRO A 46 17.42 11.88 5.04
C PRO A 46 15.90 12.10 4.99
N ASN A 47 15.23 12.10 6.14
CA ASN A 47 13.78 12.24 6.25
C ASN A 47 13.24 13.47 5.48
N VAL A 48 13.91 14.60 5.59
CA VAL A 48 13.53 15.84 4.87
C VAL A 48 13.58 15.64 3.35
N LEU A 49 14.59 14.92 2.85
CA LEU A 49 14.71 14.66 1.41
C LEU A 49 13.57 13.76 0.88
N VAL A 50 13.23 12.70 1.61
CA VAL A 50 12.07 11.85 1.27
C VAL A 50 10.80 12.68 1.22
N THR A 51 10.55 13.48 2.26
CA THR A 51 9.37 14.35 2.34
C THR A 51 9.30 15.32 1.17
N LEU A 52 10.40 16.02 0.85
CA LEU A 52 10.41 16.98 -0.26
C LEU A 52 10.21 16.30 -1.61
N ARG A 53 10.76 15.10 -1.82
CA ARG A 53 10.56 14.31 -3.05
C ARG A 53 9.13 13.75 -3.18
N SER A 54 8.40 13.58 -2.10
CA SER A 54 6.99 13.13 -2.12
C SER A 54 6.03 14.22 -2.63
N VAL A 55 6.34 15.50 -2.43
CA VAL A 55 5.48 16.61 -2.85
C VAL A 55 5.20 16.62 -4.36
N PRO A 56 6.20 16.51 -5.27
CA PRO A 56 5.93 16.40 -6.69
C PRO A 56 5.17 15.13 -7.09
N ILE A 57 5.31 14.02 -6.34
CA ILE A 57 4.52 12.79 -6.56
C ILE A 57 3.05 13.07 -6.31
N LEU A 58 2.70 13.65 -5.15
CA LEU A 58 1.33 14.06 -4.82
C LEU A 58 0.71 14.98 -5.88
N ARG A 59 1.45 16.02 -6.28
CA ARG A 59 1.02 16.93 -7.34
C ARG A 59 0.84 16.21 -8.68
N GLY A 60 1.73 15.28 -9.00
CA GLY A 60 1.66 14.48 -10.22
C GLY A 60 0.42 13.58 -10.27
N MET A 61 0.02 12.96 -9.16
CA MET A 61 -1.22 12.19 -9.06
C MET A 61 -2.43 13.07 -9.38
N LEU A 62 -2.54 14.21 -8.72
CA LEU A 62 -3.64 15.16 -8.94
C LEU A 62 -3.69 15.67 -10.39
N ARG A 63 -2.54 15.98 -11.00
CA ARG A 63 -2.46 16.41 -12.40
C ARG A 63 -2.88 15.35 -13.41
N ARG A 64 -2.75 14.07 -13.06
CA ARG A 64 -3.20 12.93 -13.87
C ARG A 64 -4.69 12.59 -13.63
N GLY A 65 -5.40 13.39 -12.82
CA GLY A 65 -6.83 13.24 -12.57
C GLY A 65 -7.21 12.39 -11.35
N PHE A 66 -6.23 11.88 -10.60
CA PHE A 66 -6.53 11.18 -9.34
C PHE A 66 -6.81 12.20 -8.24
N THR A 67 -8.07 12.25 -7.81
CA THR A 67 -8.54 13.20 -6.78
C THR A 67 -8.62 12.59 -5.39
N THR A 68 -8.56 11.27 -5.29
CA THR A 68 -8.53 10.51 -4.04
C THR A 68 -7.60 9.33 -4.20
N VAL A 69 -6.75 9.07 -3.20
CA VAL A 69 -5.87 7.91 -3.19
C VAL A 69 -5.81 7.26 -1.80
N ARG A 70 -5.60 5.94 -1.79
CA ARG A 70 -5.35 5.17 -0.57
C ARG A 70 -3.88 4.74 -0.55
N ASP A 71 -3.12 5.30 0.40
CA ASP A 71 -1.73 4.91 0.62
C ASP A 71 -1.65 3.55 1.30
N ALA A 72 -0.88 2.66 0.71
CA ALA A 72 -0.76 1.26 1.13
C ALA A 72 0.50 1.00 1.99
N GLY A 73 1.11 2.04 2.50
CA GLY A 73 2.24 1.93 3.43
C GLY A 73 3.22 3.09 3.30
N GLY A 74 3.54 3.66 4.45
CA GLY A 74 4.57 4.66 4.64
C GLY A 74 4.03 6.06 4.94
N ALA A 75 3.00 6.51 4.23
CA ALA A 75 2.43 7.83 4.50
C ALA A 75 1.61 7.83 5.80
N GLY A 76 1.97 8.74 6.70
CA GLY A 76 1.25 8.97 7.94
C GLY A 76 0.41 10.25 7.90
N PHE A 77 -0.21 10.56 9.03
CA PHE A 77 -1.08 11.71 9.25
C PHE A 77 -0.52 13.04 8.75
N ALA A 78 0.79 13.30 8.88
CA ALA A 78 1.40 14.55 8.47
C ALA A 78 1.24 14.84 6.96
N PHE A 79 1.31 13.82 6.10
CA PHE A 79 1.06 13.96 4.66
C PHE A 79 -0.41 14.28 4.37
N LYS A 80 -1.34 13.60 5.04
CA LYS A 80 -2.78 13.88 4.95
C LYS A 80 -3.07 15.30 5.38
N GLN A 81 -2.57 15.74 6.54
CA GLN A 81 -2.75 17.08 7.05
C GLN A 81 -2.16 18.15 6.12
N ALA A 82 -1.00 17.89 5.52
CA ALA A 82 -0.37 18.84 4.60
C ALA A 82 -1.22 19.06 3.34
N VAL A 83 -1.88 18.02 2.83
CA VAL A 83 -2.80 18.14 1.69
C VAL A 83 -4.10 18.81 2.12
N ASP A 84 -4.71 18.39 3.23
CA ASP A 84 -6.00 18.90 3.71
C ASP A 84 -5.94 20.40 4.08
N SER A 85 -4.79 20.86 4.60
CA SER A 85 -4.54 22.28 4.90
C SER A 85 -4.11 23.12 3.69
N GLY A 86 -3.90 22.48 2.52
CA GLY A 86 -3.42 23.18 1.32
C GLY A 86 -1.92 23.51 1.33
N LEU A 87 -1.15 23.03 2.30
CA LEU A 87 0.31 23.20 2.35
C LEU A 87 0.98 22.44 1.19
N ALA A 88 0.45 21.28 0.81
CA ALA A 88 0.88 20.52 -0.35
C ALA A 88 -0.30 20.28 -1.30
N GLN A 89 -0.07 20.45 -2.61
CA GLN A 89 -1.06 20.07 -3.61
C GLN A 89 -1.03 18.56 -3.84
N GLY A 90 -2.17 17.90 -3.67
CA GLY A 90 -2.31 16.46 -3.87
C GLY A 90 -3.77 16.01 -3.83
N PRO A 91 -4.02 14.71 -4.10
CA PRO A 91 -5.34 14.10 -3.92
C PRO A 91 -5.71 14.01 -2.43
N ARG A 92 -6.98 13.81 -2.13
CA ARG A 92 -7.42 13.41 -0.79
C ARG A 92 -6.72 12.10 -0.42
N LEU A 93 -6.07 12.05 0.75
CA LEU A 93 -5.32 10.89 1.20
C LEU A 93 -6.10 10.08 2.25
N PHE A 94 -6.18 8.76 2.02
CA PHE A 94 -6.42 7.78 3.06
C PHE A 94 -5.10 7.09 3.36
N VAL A 95 -4.65 7.10 4.60
CA VAL A 95 -3.29 6.68 4.97
C VAL A 95 -3.32 5.45 5.88
N SER A 96 -2.40 4.53 5.67
CA SER A 96 -2.24 3.34 6.53
C SER A 96 -1.16 3.51 7.60
N GLY A 97 -0.43 4.61 7.59
CA GLY A 97 0.81 4.66 8.33
C GLY A 97 1.83 3.66 7.76
N ARG A 98 2.66 3.08 8.59
CA ARG A 98 3.59 2.03 8.18
C ARG A 98 2.90 0.69 8.05
N ALA A 99 3.14 0.00 6.95
CA ALA A 99 2.69 -1.38 6.81
C ALA A 99 3.34 -2.28 7.86
N LEU A 100 2.61 -3.26 8.38
CA LEU A 100 3.15 -4.23 9.34
C LEU A 100 3.73 -5.43 8.60
N SER A 101 4.93 -5.84 8.98
CA SER A 101 5.62 -7.02 8.46
C SER A 101 6.28 -7.77 9.60
N GLN A 102 6.35 -9.10 9.48
CA GLN A 102 7.18 -9.90 10.37
C GLN A 102 8.67 -9.79 10.00
N THR A 103 9.55 -10.19 10.88
CA THR A 103 11.00 -10.34 10.62
C THR A 103 11.22 -11.21 9.38
N GLY A 104 12.05 -10.74 8.45
CA GLY A 104 12.32 -11.40 7.18
C GLY A 104 11.18 -11.42 6.18
N GLY A 105 10.07 -10.71 6.44
CA GLY A 105 8.94 -10.58 5.54
C GLY A 105 9.07 -9.45 4.54
N HIS A 106 8.04 -9.27 3.69
CA HIS A 106 8.07 -8.37 2.54
C HIS A 106 8.32 -6.89 2.89
N GLY A 107 7.99 -6.46 4.09
CA GLY A 107 8.25 -5.10 4.58
C GLY A 107 9.58 -4.95 5.34
N ASP A 108 10.34 -6.01 5.54
CA ASP A 108 11.62 -5.97 6.22
C ASP A 108 12.76 -5.68 5.23
N MET A 109 13.12 -4.41 5.11
CA MET A 109 14.14 -3.93 4.16
C MET A 109 15.56 -3.95 4.73
N ARG A 110 15.77 -4.59 5.89
CA ARG A 110 17.10 -4.75 6.47
C ARG A 110 17.97 -5.68 5.63
N ALA A 111 19.25 -5.37 5.51
CA ALA A 111 20.21 -6.30 4.93
C ALA A 111 20.43 -7.51 5.86
N ARG A 112 20.86 -8.64 5.31
CA ARG A 112 21.19 -9.84 6.12
C ARG A 112 22.29 -9.62 7.16
N SER A 113 23.10 -8.58 6.97
CA SER A 113 24.12 -8.12 7.91
C SER A 113 23.59 -7.24 9.04
N ASP A 114 22.35 -6.76 8.95
CA ASP A 114 21.76 -5.86 9.92
C ASP A 114 21.13 -6.66 11.05
N TYR A 115 21.90 -6.85 12.12
CA TYR A 115 21.39 -7.47 13.33
C TYR A 115 20.48 -6.50 14.09
N MET A 116 19.41 -7.03 14.70
CA MET A 116 18.62 -6.27 15.64
C MET A 116 19.51 -5.81 16.78
N GLY A 117 19.57 -4.49 16.99
CA GLY A 117 20.39 -3.91 18.04
C GLY A 117 20.01 -4.40 19.44
N ASN A 118 20.91 -4.22 20.36
CA ASN A 118 20.90 -4.74 21.70
C ASN A 118 19.67 -4.32 22.54
N GLY A 119 18.60 -5.06 22.44
CA GLY A 119 17.64 -5.23 23.55
C GLY A 119 16.50 -4.22 23.71
N ASP A 120 16.49 -3.08 23.07
CA ASP A 120 15.40 -2.10 23.17
C ASP A 120 14.34 -2.20 22.06
N GLY A 121 14.46 -3.20 21.19
CA GLY A 121 13.42 -3.57 20.22
C GLY A 121 13.09 -2.52 19.14
N VAL A 122 13.83 -1.42 19.06
CA VAL A 122 13.60 -0.37 18.08
C VAL A 122 14.47 -0.59 16.84
N CYS A 123 13.85 -0.95 15.74
CA CYS A 123 14.52 -0.99 14.43
C CYS A 123 14.85 0.45 14.00
N ALA A 124 16.14 0.80 13.96
CA ALA A 124 16.60 2.14 13.60
C ALA A 124 16.13 2.60 12.21
N THR A 125 15.95 1.68 11.27
CA THR A 125 15.42 1.97 9.93
C THR A 125 13.89 2.09 9.93
N CYS A 126 13.18 1.33 10.76
CA CYS A 126 11.72 1.32 10.81
C CYS A 126 11.09 2.63 11.32
N VAL A 127 11.86 3.48 12.01
CA VAL A 127 11.39 4.78 12.51
C VAL A 127 11.62 5.94 11.54
N ARG A 128 12.26 5.70 10.40
CA ARG A 128 12.53 6.74 9.40
C ARG A 128 11.32 7.02 8.53
N VAL A 129 11.20 8.23 8.01
CA VAL A 129 10.13 8.62 7.05
C VAL A 129 10.19 7.78 5.79
N GLY A 130 11.38 7.40 5.32
CA GLY A 130 11.56 6.56 4.13
C GLY A 130 11.15 5.09 4.31
N ALA A 131 10.80 4.66 5.53
CA ALA A 131 10.36 3.29 5.79
C ALA A 131 8.86 3.13 5.47
N LEU A 132 8.55 2.31 4.46
CA LEU A 132 7.17 1.99 4.10
C LEU A 132 6.51 1.05 5.11
N ALA A 133 7.31 0.30 5.85
CA ALA A 133 6.84 -0.71 6.79
C ALA A 133 7.60 -0.65 8.14
N ARG A 134 7.04 -1.34 9.10
CA ARG A 134 7.68 -1.63 10.40
C ARG A 134 7.61 -3.12 10.70
N VAL A 135 8.61 -3.62 11.39
CA VAL A 135 8.67 -5.02 11.83
C VAL A 135 7.99 -5.15 13.19
N ALA A 136 7.11 -6.15 13.32
CA ALA A 136 6.48 -6.54 14.58
C ALA A 136 6.20 -8.04 14.56
N ASP A 137 6.65 -8.80 15.55
CA ASP A 137 6.52 -10.24 15.64
C ASP A 137 5.76 -10.63 16.90
N GLY A 138 4.81 -11.55 16.74
CA GLY A 138 3.98 -12.06 17.83
C GLY A 138 2.73 -11.21 18.09
N VAL A 139 1.72 -11.85 18.69
CA VAL A 139 0.39 -11.28 18.89
C VAL A 139 0.42 -9.96 19.64
N ASP A 140 1.20 -9.87 20.71
CA ASP A 140 1.25 -8.64 21.53
C ASP A 140 1.92 -7.48 20.79
N ALA A 141 2.99 -7.77 20.03
CA ALA A 141 3.69 -6.75 19.27
C ALA A 141 2.85 -6.22 18.10
N VAL A 142 2.14 -7.10 17.36
CA VAL A 142 1.26 -6.65 16.28
C VAL A 142 0.06 -5.87 16.81
N ARG A 143 -0.53 -6.24 17.94
CA ARG A 143 -1.58 -5.46 18.60
C ARG A 143 -1.12 -4.05 18.96
N LYS A 144 0.06 -3.97 19.60
CA LYS A 144 0.67 -2.69 19.92
C LYS A 144 0.89 -1.85 18.66
N ALA A 145 1.45 -2.45 17.61
CA ALA A 145 1.73 -1.78 16.36
C ALA A 145 0.45 -1.22 15.69
N VAL A 146 -0.64 -2.00 15.64
CA VAL A 146 -1.94 -1.54 15.13
C VAL A 146 -2.46 -0.34 15.91
N ARG A 147 -2.44 -0.43 17.25
CA ARG A 147 -2.91 0.65 18.13
C ARG A 147 -2.11 1.93 17.94
N GLU A 148 -0.79 1.83 17.75
CA GLU A 148 0.09 2.96 17.47
C GLU A 148 -0.20 3.60 16.12
N GLU A 149 -0.33 2.81 15.03
CA GLU A 149 -0.66 3.38 13.71
C GLU A 149 -2.05 4.06 13.72
N LEU A 150 -3.06 3.45 14.35
CA LEU A 150 -4.39 4.06 14.49
C LEU A 150 -4.36 5.31 15.38
N GLN A 151 -3.59 5.31 16.46
CA GLN A 151 -3.40 6.49 17.32
C GLN A 151 -2.72 7.62 16.56
N MET A 152 -1.78 7.30 15.66
CA MET A 152 -1.13 8.27 14.80
C MET A 152 -1.98 8.70 13.59
N GLY A 153 -3.25 8.27 13.50
CA GLY A 153 -4.22 8.74 12.52
C GLY A 153 -4.29 7.93 11.23
N ALA A 154 -3.91 6.65 11.26
CA ALA A 154 -4.15 5.76 10.13
C ALA A 154 -5.66 5.56 9.91
N ASP A 155 -6.09 5.61 8.63
CA ASP A 155 -7.48 5.37 8.23
C ASP A 155 -7.78 3.86 8.09
N GLN A 156 -6.75 3.06 7.77
CA GLN A 156 -6.78 1.60 7.65
C GLN A 156 -5.42 1.02 8.02
N ILE A 157 -5.34 -0.29 8.23
CA ILE A 157 -4.08 -0.98 8.53
C ILE A 157 -3.63 -1.82 7.34
N LYS A 158 -2.35 -1.69 6.96
CA LYS A 158 -1.72 -2.53 5.94
C LYS A 158 -0.85 -3.60 6.57
N ILE A 159 -0.95 -4.84 6.07
CA ILE A 159 -0.07 -5.95 6.44
C ILE A 159 0.59 -6.58 5.22
N MET A 160 1.68 -7.31 5.45
CA MET A 160 2.33 -8.17 4.47
C MET A 160 1.93 -9.63 4.76
N ALA A 161 0.99 -10.18 3.98
CA ALA A 161 0.50 -11.55 4.18
C ALA A 161 1.22 -12.61 3.33
N SER A 162 2.03 -12.17 2.36
CA SER A 162 2.94 -13.04 1.60
C SER A 162 4.26 -12.35 1.31
N GLY A 163 5.19 -13.08 0.74
CA GLY A 163 6.36 -12.52 0.11
C GLY A 163 6.00 -11.72 -1.15
N GLY A 164 6.96 -10.96 -1.70
CA GLY A 164 6.70 -10.05 -2.80
C GLY A 164 7.88 -9.79 -3.72
N VAL A 165 7.65 -8.94 -4.73
CA VAL A 165 8.65 -8.62 -5.77
C VAL A 165 9.61 -7.52 -5.36
N ALA A 166 9.18 -6.55 -4.55
CA ALA A 166 9.98 -5.38 -4.21
C ALA A 166 11.05 -5.64 -3.13
N SER A 167 10.88 -6.69 -2.32
CA SER A 167 11.84 -7.07 -1.27
C SER A 167 12.96 -7.96 -1.80
N PRO A 168 14.18 -7.83 -1.29
CA PRO A 168 15.31 -8.57 -1.83
C PRO A 168 15.36 -10.04 -1.39
N THR A 169 14.78 -10.41 -0.25
CA THR A 169 15.10 -11.66 0.46
C THR A 169 13.98 -12.66 0.57
N ASP A 170 12.71 -12.27 0.49
CA ASP A 170 11.57 -13.16 0.66
C ASP A 170 11.07 -13.73 -0.69
N PRO A 171 10.82 -15.04 -0.79
CA PRO A 171 10.19 -15.63 -1.96
C PRO A 171 8.73 -15.18 -2.11
N VAL A 172 8.25 -14.98 -3.35
CA VAL A 172 6.86 -14.59 -3.65
C VAL A 172 5.82 -15.51 -2.99
N GLY A 173 6.13 -16.81 -2.90
CA GLY A 173 5.24 -17.82 -2.31
C GLY A 173 5.32 -17.94 -0.79
N ALA A 174 6.21 -17.22 -0.13
CA ALA A 174 6.33 -17.29 1.33
C ALA A 174 5.07 -16.73 2.00
N PHE A 175 4.65 -17.34 3.11
CA PHE A 175 3.63 -16.76 3.97
C PHE A 175 4.22 -15.61 4.80
N GLY A 176 3.38 -14.61 5.06
CA GLY A 176 3.66 -13.56 6.03
C GLY A 176 3.33 -14.00 7.47
N TYR A 177 2.59 -13.18 8.18
CA TYR A 177 2.16 -13.42 9.56
C TYR A 177 1.46 -14.77 9.77
N SER A 178 1.52 -15.31 10.99
CA SER A 178 0.69 -16.43 11.42
C SER A 178 -0.80 -16.04 11.44
N GLU A 179 -1.70 -17.02 11.44
CA GLU A 179 -3.14 -16.73 11.53
C GLU A 179 -3.51 -16.01 12.81
N ASP A 180 -2.87 -16.35 13.93
CA ASP A 180 -3.11 -15.71 15.22
C ASP A 180 -2.74 -14.22 15.19
N GLU A 181 -1.62 -13.88 14.55
CA GLU A 181 -1.21 -12.50 14.37
C GLU A 181 -2.18 -11.75 13.46
N ILE A 182 -2.58 -12.33 12.31
CA ILE A 182 -3.55 -11.71 11.40
C ILE A 182 -4.89 -11.48 12.11
N ARG A 183 -5.40 -12.47 12.85
CA ARG A 183 -6.65 -12.34 13.63
C ARG A 183 -6.54 -11.27 14.70
N ALA A 184 -5.40 -11.16 15.36
CA ALA A 184 -5.16 -10.12 16.36
C ALA A 184 -5.17 -8.71 15.72
N ILE A 185 -4.55 -8.55 14.58
CA ILE A 185 -4.55 -7.29 13.80
C ILE A 185 -5.99 -6.92 13.38
N VAL A 186 -6.74 -7.89 12.85
CA VAL A 186 -8.13 -7.68 12.43
C VAL A 186 -9.02 -7.28 13.60
N ALA A 187 -8.90 -7.96 14.75
CA ALA A 187 -9.68 -7.64 15.93
C ALA A 187 -9.45 -6.19 16.43
N GLU A 188 -8.21 -5.72 16.40
CA GLU A 188 -7.89 -4.33 16.79
C GLU A 188 -8.49 -3.28 15.79
N THR A 189 -8.50 -3.59 14.49
CA THR A 189 -9.08 -2.68 13.49
C THR A 189 -10.61 -2.65 13.57
N GLN A 190 -11.26 -3.79 13.79
CA GLN A 190 -12.71 -3.87 13.95
C GLN A 190 -13.18 -3.07 15.19
N GLY A 191 -12.42 -3.10 16.28
CA GLY A 191 -12.69 -2.29 17.47
C GLY A 191 -12.56 -0.77 17.28
N ARG A 192 -12.13 -0.34 16.09
CA ARG A 192 -11.98 1.07 15.68
C ARG A 192 -12.75 1.41 14.40
N ASP A 193 -13.72 0.56 14.01
CA ASP A 193 -14.57 0.73 12.81
C ASP A 193 -13.75 0.88 11.51
N THR A 194 -12.59 0.21 11.44
CA THR A 194 -11.74 0.21 10.25
C THR A 194 -11.37 -1.21 9.82
N TYR A 195 -10.48 -1.37 8.87
CA TYR A 195 -10.21 -2.65 8.24
C TYR A 195 -8.73 -2.88 7.95
N VAL A 196 -8.42 -4.15 7.65
CA VAL A 196 -7.09 -4.58 7.21
C VAL A 196 -7.06 -4.76 5.71
N MET A 197 -6.02 -4.21 5.07
CA MET A 197 -5.60 -4.48 3.71
C MET A 197 -4.31 -5.30 3.71
N ALA A 198 -4.22 -6.33 2.88
CA ALA A 198 -3.10 -7.25 2.87
C ALA A 198 -2.44 -7.37 1.50
N HIS A 199 -1.12 -7.18 1.46
CA HIS A 199 -0.31 -7.63 0.34
C HIS A 199 -0.34 -9.17 0.29
N ALA A 200 -0.78 -9.77 -0.82
CA ALA A 200 -0.75 -11.20 -1.04
C ALA A 200 -0.80 -11.55 -2.53
N TYR A 201 0.04 -12.50 -2.96
CA TYR A 201 0.07 -12.97 -4.34
C TYR A 201 -0.62 -14.31 -4.53
N THR A 202 -0.27 -15.32 -3.73
CA THR A 202 -0.69 -16.70 -3.95
C THR A 202 -2.10 -16.98 -3.43
N ALA A 203 -2.83 -17.86 -4.09
CA ALA A 203 -4.16 -18.29 -3.68
C ALA A 203 -4.18 -18.76 -2.21
N ALA A 204 -3.16 -19.50 -1.76
CA ALA A 204 -3.07 -19.97 -0.38
C ALA A 204 -2.91 -18.82 0.63
N ALA A 205 -2.06 -17.82 0.34
CA ALA A 205 -1.88 -16.66 1.21
C ALA A 205 -3.14 -15.78 1.25
N ILE A 206 -3.79 -15.59 0.10
CA ILE A 206 -5.07 -14.87 -0.02
C ILE A 206 -6.15 -15.57 0.81
N ALA A 207 -6.36 -16.87 0.59
CA ALA A 207 -7.37 -17.65 1.32
C ALA A 207 -7.15 -17.58 2.83
N ARG A 208 -5.90 -17.66 3.29
CA ARG A 208 -5.53 -17.53 4.70
C ARG A 208 -5.88 -16.15 5.25
N ALA A 209 -5.49 -15.08 4.54
CA ALA A 209 -5.76 -13.71 4.96
C ALA A 209 -7.26 -13.41 5.06
N VAL A 210 -8.06 -13.80 4.04
CA VAL A 210 -9.50 -13.52 4.05
C VAL A 210 -10.26 -14.35 5.08
N ARG A 211 -9.85 -15.59 5.36
CA ARG A 211 -10.41 -16.40 6.46
C ARG A 211 -10.13 -15.79 7.85
N CYS A 212 -9.05 -15.02 7.96
CA CYS A 212 -8.73 -14.27 9.17
C CYS A 212 -9.47 -12.92 9.26
N GLY A 213 -10.25 -12.52 8.24
CA GLY A 213 -11.05 -11.30 8.26
C GLY A 213 -10.42 -10.10 7.55
N VAL A 214 -9.36 -10.30 6.77
CA VAL A 214 -8.80 -9.24 5.91
C VAL A 214 -9.83 -8.84 4.85
N ARG A 215 -10.04 -7.52 4.68
CA ARG A 215 -11.07 -6.99 3.81
C ARG A 215 -10.62 -6.76 2.37
N THR A 216 -9.38 -6.29 2.17
CA THR A 216 -8.87 -6.06 0.82
C THR A 216 -7.54 -6.78 0.60
N ILE A 217 -7.43 -7.44 -0.54
CA ILE A 217 -6.22 -8.10 -1.01
C ILE A 217 -5.58 -7.20 -2.07
N GLU A 218 -4.37 -6.83 -1.82
CA GLU A 218 -3.56 -6.04 -2.74
C GLU A 218 -2.78 -6.98 -3.65
N HIS A 219 -2.80 -6.68 -4.94
CA HIS A 219 -2.20 -7.44 -6.02
C HIS A 219 -3.02 -8.67 -6.42
N GLY A 220 -2.98 -9.76 -5.66
CA GLY A 220 -3.78 -10.96 -5.94
C GLY A 220 -3.42 -11.70 -7.24
N ASN A 221 -2.24 -11.46 -7.81
CA ASN A 221 -1.86 -11.89 -9.16
C ASN A 221 -1.97 -13.41 -9.43
N LEU A 222 -1.85 -14.23 -8.38
CA LEU A 222 -1.88 -15.69 -8.46
C LEU A 222 -3.13 -16.27 -7.78
N VAL A 223 -4.23 -15.51 -7.74
CA VAL A 223 -5.53 -15.98 -7.26
C VAL A 223 -6.04 -17.08 -8.20
N ASP A 224 -6.73 -18.07 -7.64
CA ASP A 224 -7.43 -19.12 -8.39
C ASP A 224 -8.95 -19.00 -8.17
N ALA A 225 -9.74 -19.68 -9.01
CA ALA A 225 -11.20 -19.63 -8.96
C ALA A 225 -11.81 -20.06 -7.60
N PRO A 226 -11.32 -21.12 -6.92
CA PRO A 226 -11.79 -21.45 -5.58
C PRO A 226 -11.54 -20.32 -4.56
N THR A 227 -10.37 -19.68 -4.64
CA THR A 227 -10.02 -18.58 -3.74
C THR A 227 -10.82 -17.32 -4.06
N ALA A 228 -11.06 -16.99 -5.32
CA ALA A 228 -11.93 -15.88 -5.72
C ALA A 228 -13.38 -16.10 -5.22
N THR A 229 -13.89 -17.31 -5.33
CA THR A 229 -15.20 -17.69 -4.76
C THR A 229 -15.23 -17.49 -3.25
N LEU A 230 -14.19 -17.92 -2.54
CA LEU A 230 -14.07 -17.70 -1.08
C LEU A 230 -14.04 -16.21 -0.74
N MET A 231 -13.31 -15.40 -1.50
CA MET A 231 -13.26 -13.95 -1.30
C MET A 231 -14.64 -13.32 -1.47
N ALA A 232 -15.38 -13.70 -2.52
CA ALA A 232 -16.73 -13.21 -2.75
C ALA A 232 -17.68 -13.60 -1.60
N GLN A 233 -17.62 -14.84 -1.12
CA GLN A 233 -18.43 -15.31 0.03
C GLN A 233 -18.13 -14.56 1.32
N LEU A 234 -16.88 -14.16 1.54
CA LEU A 234 -16.45 -13.44 2.74
C LEU A 234 -16.50 -11.91 2.57
N GLY A 235 -16.95 -11.40 1.42
CA GLY A 235 -17.06 -9.96 1.13
C GLY A 235 -15.71 -9.24 1.04
N ALA A 236 -14.65 -9.95 0.64
CA ALA A 236 -13.34 -9.36 0.41
C ALA A 236 -13.21 -8.82 -1.03
N TYR A 237 -12.33 -7.85 -1.21
CA TYR A 237 -12.07 -7.17 -2.49
C TYR A 237 -10.64 -7.37 -2.94
N VAL A 238 -10.39 -7.29 -4.26
CA VAL A 238 -9.04 -7.26 -4.85
C VAL A 238 -8.74 -5.85 -5.37
N VAL A 239 -7.50 -5.41 -5.18
CA VAL A 239 -6.92 -4.22 -5.83
C VAL A 239 -5.72 -4.68 -6.66
N PRO A 240 -5.88 -4.92 -7.97
CA PRO A 240 -4.95 -5.75 -8.75
C PRO A 240 -3.63 -5.08 -9.12
N THR A 241 -3.50 -3.78 -9.07
CA THR A 241 -2.25 -3.00 -9.30
C THR A 241 -1.47 -3.38 -10.58
N LEU A 242 -2.15 -3.77 -11.64
CA LEU A 242 -1.55 -4.40 -12.83
C LEU A 242 -0.53 -3.51 -13.54
N VAL A 243 -0.82 -2.20 -13.65
CA VAL A 243 0.08 -1.23 -14.31
C VAL A 243 1.47 -1.19 -13.65
N THR A 244 1.54 -1.48 -12.35
CA THR A 244 2.82 -1.51 -11.62
C THR A 244 3.75 -2.59 -12.17
N TYR A 245 3.24 -3.79 -12.45
CA TYR A 245 4.07 -4.89 -12.98
C TYR A 245 4.51 -4.64 -14.41
N ASP A 246 3.67 -3.99 -15.20
CA ASP A 246 4.04 -3.59 -16.55
C ASP A 246 5.15 -2.54 -16.54
N ALA A 247 5.01 -1.50 -15.74
CA ALA A 247 6.03 -0.48 -15.55
C ALA A 247 7.34 -1.05 -14.97
N LEU A 248 7.26 -1.92 -13.96
CA LEU A 248 8.46 -2.56 -13.39
C LEU A 248 9.19 -3.47 -14.38
N ALA A 249 8.45 -4.14 -15.27
CA ALA A 249 9.06 -4.99 -16.31
C ALA A 249 9.73 -4.19 -17.42
N THR A 250 9.22 -3.00 -17.74
CA THR A 250 9.73 -2.17 -18.85
C THR A 250 10.76 -1.13 -18.42
N GLU A 251 10.61 -0.57 -17.22
CA GLU A 251 11.42 0.56 -16.76
C GLU A 251 12.22 0.25 -15.49
N GLY A 252 11.87 -0.84 -14.76
CA GLY A 252 12.39 -1.11 -13.42
C GLY A 252 13.91 -1.17 -13.35
N GLU A 253 14.55 -1.87 -14.27
CA GLU A 253 16.02 -2.00 -14.30
C GLU A 253 16.70 -0.62 -14.48
N SER A 254 16.22 0.18 -15.43
CA SER A 254 16.77 1.52 -15.72
C SER A 254 16.58 2.49 -14.55
N LEU A 255 15.56 2.26 -13.73
CA LEU A 255 15.24 3.06 -12.53
C LEU A 255 15.84 2.49 -11.23
N GLY A 256 16.67 1.44 -11.34
CA GLY A 256 17.44 0.90 -10.21
C GLY A 256 16.74 -0.17 -9.39
N LEU A 257 15.72 -0.85 -9.95
CA LEU A 257 15.13 -2.03 -9.32
C LEU A 257 16.20 -3.15 -9.23
N PRO A 258 16.38 -3.79 -8.08
CA PRO A 258 17.33 -4.91 -7.93
C PRO A 258 17.04 -6.06 -8.91
N ALA A 259 18.08 -6.71 -9.42
CA ALA A 259 17.96 -7.79 -10.41
C ALA A 259 17.06 -8.95 -9.93
N GLU A 260 17.15 -9.30 -8.65
CA GLU A 260 16.30 -10.31 -8.02
C GLU A 260 14.82 -9.92 -8.07
N SER A 261 14.52 -8.64 -7.91
CA SER A 261 13.16 -8.10 -8.02
C SER A 261 12.66 -8.13 -9.46
N VAL A 262 13.50 -7.79 -10.44
CA VAL A 262 13.16 -7.90 -11.87
C VAL A 262 12.75 -9.33 -12.24
N ALA A 263 13.52 -10.33 -11.79
CA ALA A 263 13.22 -11.75 -12.01
C ALA A 263 11.86 -12.17 -11.40
N LYS A 264 11.53 -11.66 -10.20
CA LYS A 264 10.25 -11.93 -9.54
C LYS A 264 9.06 -11.30 -10.27
N VAL A 265 9.22 -10.10 -10.87
CA VAL A 265 8.16 -9.43 -11.63
C VAL A 265 7.63 -10.33 -12.76
N ALA A 266 8.50 -11.01 -13.49
CA ALA A 266 8.11 -11.90 -14.58
C ALA A 266 7.18 -13.03 -14.09
N SER A 267 7.35 -13.52 -12.87
CA SER A 267 6.55 -14.62 -12.30
C SER A 267 5.10 -14.24 -11.99
N VAL A 268 4.79 -12.95 -11.83
CA VAL A 268 3.46 -12.48 -11.40
C VAL A 268 2.74 -11.63 -12.45
N ARG A 269 3.45 -11.05 -13.43
CA ARG A 269 2.91 -10.08 -14.41
C ARG A 269 1.78 -10.68 -15.25
N GLU A 270 2.05 -11.76 -15.97
CA GLU A 270 1.05 -12.38 -16.84
C GLU A 270 -0.12 -13.02 -16.07
N ALA A 271 0.19 -13.62 -14.93
CA ALA A 271 -0.85 -14.20 -14.08
C ALA A 271 -1.79 -13.13 -13.53
N GLY A 272 -1.29 -11.93 -13.27
CA GLY A 272 -2.11 -10.79 -12.82
C GLY A 272 -3.17 -10.39 -13.84
N LEU A 273 -2.87 -10.40 -15.13
CA LEU A 273 -3.88 -10.15 -16.16
C LEU A 273 -4.95 -11.24 -16.18
N ARG A 274 -4.54 -12.52 -16.12
CA ARG A 274 -5.47 -13.66 -16.06
C ARG A 274 -6.35 -13.65 -14.80
N SER A 275 -5.87 -13.11 -13.70
CA SER A 275 -6.64 -13.03 -12.45
C SER A 275 -7.91 -12.17 -12.55
N LEU A 276 -8.01 -11.31 -13.55
CA LEU A 276 -9.22 -10.51 -13.81
C LEU A 276 -10.33 -11.29 -14.53
N GLU A 277 -10.02 -12.45 -15.08
CA GLU A 277 -10.97 -13.31 -15.81
C GLU A 277 -11.63 -14.34 -14.89
N ILE A 278 -11.17 -14.45 -13.65
CA ILE A 278 -11.65 -15.39 -12.63
C ILE A 278 -12.82 -14.77 -11.83
#